data_9791394e37cd31a55d7c05d36c833137
#
_entry.id   9791394e37cd31a55d7c05d36c833137
#
_cell.length_a   1.000
_cell.length_b   1.000
_cell.length_c   1.000
_cell.angle_alpha   90.00
_cell.angle_beta   90.00
_cell.angle_gamma   90.00
#
_symmetry.space_group_name_H-M   'P 1'
#
loop_
_entity.id
_entity.type
_entity.pdbx_description
1 polymer ?
#
loop_
_entity_poly.entity_id
_entity_poly.type
_entity_poly.pdbx_seq_one_letter_code
_entity_poly.pdbx_strand_id
1 'polypeptide(L)'
;MNPIKVEQNAVDKVRACFDDCDRIIAGVQTNDKTIAWDGHLYLYKDSSCKKNSYYALIPVQVKGVSCLEKHPDSINYSIDIVNLKAYKDDGIAYFVVYINKRKKTVYYVLLAPIEIKAIISICSEQNSKSVSLQKLDCSNPDKLDSLFREFYDDCKRQKSFVDLPSLSFESLKELGNPELTVFGYSNESEPLPRLLAKNDFFIYANVGKGPAKSLYPVGTGKCSIIVSGVYNNPVTVGGIVFFNRYSIINNRDCDVVALGNCLTMTLPHEDSSIINVKVDFDGTKNTLLESIHELEFLLALEHDRHLNIAGCDFDMTKVDNQGATVITGLRDLRTPYERLVKLKKALDVLHVKEDLDLRLLKKKDERLIDILIQAFVEKKEVVENKPVGMFVEIPICNICVFVFAIKTGDNTYRLEDVFNPPFQLQGSLGDGVYPITPYSVLNKERILKYSNIGFEQMLPSFKANLSENPNCLQLASSLGLSLLSAYDEQKVKQERLIHTALELFEWMLEEETDEQLKLKHKLNLLQVKKRLSLLSDDDKEALYNAIESSSSDEIKFAAYLLLDDNAFAMRSFNRLDAEVQDFYRTLPIFHFVK
;
A
#
# COMPACT_ATOMS: atom_id res chain seq x y z
N MET A 1 -57.48 4.32 -18.02
CA MET A 1 -57.51 3.29 -19.11
C MET A 1 -58.18 2.07 -18.55
N ASN A 2 -58.93 1.27 -19.34
CA ASN A 2 -59.57 0.04 -18.83
C ASN A 2 -58.45 -0.96 -18.37
N PRO A 3 -58.54 -1.55 -17.16
CA PRO A 3 -57.54 -2.46 -16.63
C PRO A 3 -57.15 -3.61 -17.58
N ILE A 4 -58.16 -4.22 -18.22
CA ILE A 4 -57.94 -5.31 -19.19
C ILE A 4 -57.09 -4.84 -20.39
N LYS A 5 -57.35 -3.60 -20.89
CA LYS A 5 -56.53 -3.02 -21.97
C LYS A 5 -55.13 -2.63 -21.52
N VAL A 6 -54.96 -2.28 -20.26
CA VAL A 6 -53.64 -1.99 -19.69
C VAL A 6 -52.80 -3.27 -19.62
N GLU A 7 -53.36 -4.36 -19.12
CA GLU A 7 -52.72 -5.66 -19.07
C GLU A 7 -52.34 -6.18 -20.47
N GLN A 8 -53.30 -6.18 -21.41
CA GLN A 8 -53.04 -6.58 -22.79
C GLN A 8 -51.91 -5.78 -23.46
N ASN A 9 -51.96 -4.43 -23.29
CA ASN A 9 -50.90 -3.57 -23.82
C ASN A 9 -49.55 -3.82 -23.17
N ALA A 10 -49.49 -4.24 -21.92
CA ALA A 10 -48.24 -4.56 -21.24
C ALA A 10 -47.66 -5.87 -21.79
N VAL A 11 -48.45 -6.93 -21.88
CA VAL A 11 -48.02 -8.21 -22.46
C VAL A 11 -47.56 -8.07 -23.90
N ASP A 12 -48.34 -7.35 -24.74
CA ASP A 12 -47.95 -7.12 -26.16
C ASP A 12 -46.64 -6.35 -26.25
N LYS A 13 -46.41 -5.36 -25.37
CA LYS A 13 -45.15 -4.59 -25.39
C LYS A 13 -43.95 -5.41 -24.92
N VAL A 14 -44.13 -6.31 -23.93
CA VAL A 14 -43.05 -7.23 -23.52
C VAL A 14 -42.72 -8.20 -24.65
N ARG A 15 -43.73 -8.81 -25.30
CA ARG A 15 -43.51 -9.66 -26.48
C ARG A 15 -42.71 -8.95 -27.56
N ALA A 16 -43.13 -7.74 -27.92
CA ALA A 16 -42.48 -6.95 -28.96
C ALA A 16 -40.99 -6.57 -28.62
N CYS A 17 -40.57 -6.65 -27.38
CA CYS A 17 -39.14 -6.49 -27.04
C CYS A 17 -38.27 -7.67 -27.47
N PHE A 18 -38.87 -8.84 -27.73
CA PHE A 18 -38.17 -10.06 -28.11
C PHE A 18 -38.42 -10.49 -29.55
N ASP A 19 -39.21 -9.74 -30.33
CA ASP A 19 -39.57 -10.09 -31.72
C ASP A 19 -38.33 -10.16 -32.62
N ASP A 20 -37.32 -9.33 -32.38
CA ASP A 20 -36.05 -9.30 -33.15
C ASP A 20 -34.98 -10.22 -32.54
N CYS A 21 -35.29 -11.00 -31.50
CA CYS A 21 -34.35 -11.94 -30.88
C CYS A 21 -34.43 -13.30 -31.57
N ASP A 22 -33.37 -13.67 -32.28
CA ASP A 22 -33.32 -14.94 -33.02
C ASP A 22 -33.44 -16.22 -32.15
N ARG A 23 -33.08 -16.13 -30.87
CA ARG A 23 -32.97 -17.27 -29.97
C ARG A 23 -33.83 -17.19 -28.71
N ILE A 24 -34.72 -16.18 -28.61
CA ILE A 24 -35.67 -16.04 -27.52
C ILE A 24 -37.09 -15.89 -28.06
N ILE A 25 -38.02 -16.67 -27.53
CA ILE A 25 -39.46 -16.55 -27.84
C ILE A 25 -40.18 -16.19 -26.52
N ALA A 26 -40.93 -15.09 -26.53
CA ALA A 26 -41.75 -14.66 -25.38
C ALA A 26 -43.14 -15.30 -25.44
N GLY A 27 -43.33 -16.41 -24.72
CA GLY A 27 -44.60 -17.10 -24.56
C GLY A 27 -45.41 -16.58 -23.37
N VAL A 28 -45.73 -15.28 -23.36
CA VAL A 28 -46.52 -14.63 -22.28
C VAL A 28 -47.96 -14.48 -22.72
N GLN A 29 -48.94 -14.76 -21.86
CA GLN A 29 -50.35 -14.73 -22.17
C GLN A 29 -51.10 -13.71 -21.36
N THR A 30 -52.20 -13.18 -21.92
CA THR A 30 -53.16 -12.34 -21.20
C THR A 30 -54.25 -13.22 -20.56
N ASN A 31 -54.74 -12.86 -19.40
CA ASN A 31 -55.74 -13.62 -18.64
C ASN A 31 -55.27 -15.05 -18.28
N ASP A 32 -53.99 -15.27 -18.12
CA ASP A 32 -53.47 -16.52 -17.63
C ASP A 32 -53.87 -16.71 -16.16
N LYS A 33 -54.61 -17.80 -15.86
CA LYS A 33 -55.04 -18.16 -14.51
C LYS A 33 -54.07 -19.13 -13.84
N THR A 34 -52.86 -19.32 -14.40
CA THR A 34 -51.82 -20.06 -13.70
C THR A 34 -51.39 -19.34 -12.44
N ILE A 35 -51.06 -20.12 -11.41
CA ILE A 35 -51.10 -19.67 -10.01
C ILE A 35 -50.01 -18.63 -9.69
N ALA A 36 -48.96 -18.50 -10.47
CA ALA A 36 -47.78 -17.73 -10.04
C ALA A 36 -47.15 -16.82 -11.09
N TRP A 37 -47.30 -17.06 -12.42
CA TRP A 37 -46.65 -16.30 -13.51
C TRP A 37 -47.55 -16.17 -14.74
N ASP A 38 -47.27 -15.14 -15.56
CA ASP A 38 -48.08 -14.82 -16.75
C ASP A 38 -47.57 -15.54 -18.00
N GLY A 39 -46.50 -16.36 -17.90
CA GLY A 39 -45.91 -17.11 -19.00
C GLY A 39 -44.41 -17.31 -18.85
N HIS A 40 -43.72 -17.53 -19.97
CA HIS A 40 -42.31 -17.88 -19.98
C HIS A 40 -41.58 -17.26 -21.14
N LEU A 41 -40.24 -17.03 -20.98
CA LEU A 41 -39.31 -16.86 -22.07
C LEU A 41 -38.70 -18.21 -22.40
N TYR A 42 -38.82 -18.64 -23.67
CA TYR A 42 -38.19 -19.84 -24.21
C TYR A 42 -36.87 -19.46 -24.84
N LEU A 43 -35.78 -20.01 -24.34
CA LEU A 43 -34.43 -19.80 -24.87
C LEU A 43 -34.01 -21.01 -25.73
N TYR A 44 -33.36 -20.73 -26.83
CA TYR A 44 -32.87 -21.75 -27.78
C TYR A 44 -31.36 -21.61 -28.00
N LYS A 45 -30.69 -22.71 -28.39
CA LYS A 45 -29.25 -22.73 -28.67
C LYS A 45 -28.90 -22.02 -29.97
N ASP A 46 -29.82 -22.06 -30.94
CA ASP A 46 -29.68 -21.49 -32.28
C ASP A 46 -30.98 -20.84 -32.74
N SER A 47 -30.93 -20.14 -33.88
CA SER A 47 -32.05 -19.42 -34.46
C SER A 47 -33.14 -20.31 -35.10
N SER A 48 -32.96 -21.63 -35.13
CA SER A 48 -33.99 -22.53 -35.65
C SER A 48 -35.21 -22.66 -34.75
N CYS A 49 -35.08 -22.33 -33.46
CA CYS A 49 -36.10 -22.41 -32.41
C CYS A 49 -36.84 -23.75 -32.38
N LYS A 50 -36.19 -24.86 -32.80
CA LYS A 50 -36.76 -26.21 -32.82
C LYS A 50 -36.62 -26.90 -31.46
N LYS A 51 -37.40 -28.00 -31.25
CA LYS A 51 -37.34 -28.79 -30.00
C LYS A 51 -35.93 -29.27 -29.64
N ASN A 52 -35.11 -29.62 -30.65
CA ASN A 52 -33.73 -30.10 -30.46
C ASN A 52 -32.75 -28.97 -30.12
N SER A 53 -33.10 -27.71 -30.40
CA SER A 53 -32.31 -26.53 -30.02
C SER A 53 -32.79 -25.88 -28.73
N TYR A 54 -33.82 -26.42 -28.08
CA TYR A 54 -34.30 -25.91 -26.78
C TYR A 54 -33.17 -25.87 -25.75
N TYR A 55 -33.03 -24.71 -25.08
CA TYR A 55 -32.01 -24.51 -24.07
C TYR A 55 -32.62 -24.36 -22.67
N ALA A 56 -33.58 -23.44 -22.51
CA ALA A 56 -34.06 -23.02 -21.19
C ALA A 56 -35.47 -22.41 -21.20
N LEU A 57 -36.05 -22.36 -20.02
CA LEU A 57 -37.31 -21.73 -19.74
C LEU A 57 -37.17 -20.78 -18.54
N ILE A 58 -37.55 -19.52 -18.69
CA ILE A 58 -37.55 -18.54 -17.62
C ILE A 58 -38.98 -18.14 -17.30
N PRO A 59 -39.46 -18.28 -16.04
CA PRO A 59 -40.76 -17.78 -15.63
C PRO A 59 -40.84 -16.26 -15.75
N VAL A 60 -41.98 -15.75 -16.18
CA VAL A 60 -42.21 -14.32 -16.42
C VAL A 60 -43.47 -13.84 -15.73
N GLN A 61 -43.38 -12.69 -15.05
CA GLN A 61 -44.54 -11.93 -14.57
C GLN A 61 -44.57 -10.56 -15.24
N VAL A 62 -45.71 -10.13 -15.73
CA VAL A 62 -45.90 -8.81 -16.38
C VAL A 62 -46.98 -8.02 -15.67
N LYS A 63 -46.68 -6.77 -15.32
CA LYS A 63 -47.64 -5.82 -14.75
C LYS A 63 -47.76 -4.57 -15.62
N GLY A 64 -48.97 -4.17 -15.94
CA GLY A 64 -49.25 -2.93 -16.63
C GLY A 64 -49.63 -1.81 -15.67
N VAL A 65 -49.04 -0.63 -15.85
CA VAL A 65 -49.34 0.56 -15.06
C VAL A 65 -49.71 1.71 -15.99
N SER A 66 -50.92 2.26 -15.80
CA SER A 66 -51.28 3.49 -16.50
C SER A 66 -50.57 4.68 -15.85
N CYS A 67 -49.65 5.32 -16.61
CA CYS A 67 -48.81 6.41 -16.11
C CYS A 67 -48.98 7.63 -17.02
N LEU A 68 -49.16 8.80 -16.43
CA LEU A 68 -49.25 10.08 -17.13
C LEU A 68 -47.96 10.87 -17.06
N GLU A 69 -47.04 10.46 -16.24
CA GLU A 69 -45.79 11.14 -15.91
C GLU A 69 -44.61 10.75 -16.81
N LYS A 70 -43.44 11.34 -16.54
CA LYS A 70 -42.18 11.03 -17.20
C LYS A 70 -41.82 9.53 -17.00
N HIS A 71 -41.14 8.95 -17.99
CA HIS A 71 -40.62 7.60 -17.96
C HIS A 71 -39.14 7.65 -17.59
N PRO A 72 -38.78 7.56 -16.29
CA PRO A 72 -37.41 7.62 -15.80
C PRO A 72 -36.59 6.38 -16.23
N ASP A 73 -35.30 6.37 -15.94
CA ASP A 73 -34.43 5.21 -16.27
C ASP A 73 -34.60 4.04 -15.27
N SER A 74 -35.09 4.32 -14.08
CA SER A 74 -35.46 3.29 -13.08
C SER A 74 -36.75 3.66 -12.34
N ILE A 75 -37.45 2.62 -11.83
CA ILE A 75 -38.66 2.76 -11.01
C ILE A 75 -38.59 1.84 -9.82
N ASN A 76 -39.30 2.18 -8.74
CA ASN A 76 -39.52 1.27 -7.63
C ASN A 76 -40.94 0.66 -7.74
N TYR A 77 -41.04 -0.66 -7.59
CA TYR A 77 -42.31 -1.39 -7.66
C TYR A 77 -42.42 -2.39 -6.49
N SER A 78 -43.62 -2.46 -5.88
CA SER A 78 -43.85 -3.35 -4.76
C SER A 78 -44.29 -4.73 -5.25
N ILE A 79 -43.59 -5.78 -4.83
CA ILE A 79 -43.92 -7.18 -5.14
C ILE A 79 -44.38 -7.87 -3.84
N ASP A 80 -45.47 -8.59 -3.92
CA ASP A 80 -46.03 -9.33 -2.76
C ASP A 80 -45.12 -10.49 -2.36
N ILE A 81 -44.89 -10.64 -1.06
CA ILE A 81 -44.04 -11.73 -0.51
C ILE A 81 -44.61 -13.12 -0.83
N VAL A 82 -45.91 -13.27 -0.92
CA VAL A 82 -46.55 -14.53 -1.34
C VAL A 82 -46.10 -14.92 -2.75
N ASN A 83 -46.04 -13.96 -3.69
CA ASN A 83 -45.57 -14.19 -5.05
C ASN A 83 -44.08 -14.54 -5.06
N LEU A 84 -43.26 -13.82 -4.30
CA LEU A 84 -41.81 -14.11 -4.17
C LEU A 84 -41.56 -15.53 -3.64
N LYS A 85 -42.37 -16.01 -2.70
CA LYS A 85 -42.29 -17.40 -2.22
C LYS A 85 -42.56 -18.42 -3.33
N ALA A 86 -43.46 -18.12 -4.27
CA ALA A 86 -43.74 -19.00 -5.41
C ALA A 86 -42.60 -19.01 -6.45
N TYR A 87 -41.78 -17.94 -6.52
CA TYR A 87 -40.66 -17.81 -7.47
C TYR A 87 -39.32 -18.29 -6.91
N LYS A 88 -39.28 -18.64 -5.61
CA LYS A 88 -38.04 -18.89 -4.86
C LYS A 88 -37.08 -19.88 -5.51
N ASP A 89 -37.58 -20.96 -6.10
CA ASP A 89 -36.74 -22.07 -6.56
C ASP A 89 -36.25 -21.88 -7.98
N ASP A 90 -37.00 -21.20 -8.85
CA ASP A 90 -36.70 -21.06 -10.26
C ASP A 90 -36.24 -19.65 -10.66
N GLY A 91 -36.38 -18.68 -9.74
CA GLY A 91 -36.21 -17.27 -10.06
C GLY A 91 -37.36 -16.72 -10.91
N ILE A 92 -37.31 -15.44 -11.27
CA ILE A 92 -38.35 -14.76 -12.04
C ILE A 92 -37.80 -13.58 -12.83
N ALA A 93 -38.21 -13.45 -14.09
CA ALA A 93 -38.10 -12.22 -14.86
C ALA A 93 -39.39 -11.40 -14.65
N TYR A 94 -39.29 -10.32 -13.88
CA TYR A 94 -40.44 -9.48 -13.55
C TYR A 94 -40.43 -8.20 -14.36
N PHE A 95 -41.52 -7.95 -15.10
CA PHE A 95 -41.66 -6.79 -15.97
C PHE A 95 -42.77 -5.88 -15.47
N VAL A 96 -42.53 -4.58 -15.51
CA VAL A 96 -43.53 -3.53 -15.27
C VAL A 96 -43.53 -2.60 -16.50
N VAL A 97 -44.68 -2.46 -17.13
CA VAL A 97 -44.82 -1.62 -18.33
C VAL A 97 -45.60 -0.37 -17.98
N TYR A 98 -44.93 0.78 -18.09
CA TYR A 98 -45.59 2.08 -17.98
C TYR A 98 -46.21 2.44 -19.32
N ILE A 99 -47.53 2.73 -19.28
CA ILE A 99 -48.34 2.93 -20.45
C ILE A 99 -49.00 4.30 -20.38
N ASN A 100 -48.72 5.15 -21.37
CA ASN A 100 -49.52 6.35 -21.64
C ASN A 100 -49.98 6.30 -23.12
N LYS A 101 -50.78 7.31 -23.53
CA LYS A 101 -51.32 7.36 -24.90
C LYS A 101 -50.30 7.40 -26.04
N ARG A 102 -49.07 7.79 -25.74
CA ARG A 102 -48.01 8.05 -26.75
C ARG A 102 -46.79 7.14 -26.59
N LYS A 103 -46.56 6.61 -25.39
CA LYS A 103 -45.31 5.88 -25.07
C LYS A 103 -45.60 4.67 -24.19
N LYS A 104 -44.95 3.56 -24.48
CA LYS A 104 -44.90 2.35 -23.61
C LYS A 104 -43.44 2.07 -23.29
N THR A 105 -43.08 2.01 -22.02
CA THR A 105 -41.73 1.73 -21.56
C THR A 105 -41.73 0.50 -20.68
N VAL A 106 -40.87 -0.45 -20.97
CA VAL A 106 -40.70 -1.67 -20.20
C VAL A 106 -39.62 -1.48 -19.17
N TYR A 107 -39.92 -1.81 -17.93
CA TYR A 107 -38.98 -1.91 -16.84
C TYR A 107 -38.90 -3.36 -16.41
N TYR A 108 -37.75 -3.78 -15.94
CA TYR A 108 -37.53 -5.16 -15.55
C TYR A 108 -36.65 -5.29 -14.29
N VAL A 109 -36.80 -6.41 -13.60
CA VAL A 109 -35.87 -6.93 -12.62
C VAL A 109 -35.79 -8.44 -12.79
N LEU A 110 -34.58 -8.97 -12.72
CA LEU A 110 -34.30 -10.40 -12.72
C LEU A 110 -33.97 -10.80 -11.30
N LEU A 111 -34.85 -11.57 -10.67
CA LEU A 111 -34.67 -12.00 -9.28
C LEU A 111 -34.26 -13.47 -9.27
N ALA A 112 -33.01 -13.73 -8.95
CA ALA A 112 -32.47 -15.08 -8.82
C ALA A 112 -32.86 -15.72 -7.46
N PRO A 113 -32.83 -17.05 -7.34
CA PRO A 113 -33.26 -17.76 -6.14
C PRO A 113 -32.68 -17.25 -4.82
N ILE A 114 -31.38 -16.92 -4.77
CA ILE A 114 -30.74 -16.41 -3.55
C ILE A 114 -31.23 -15.01 -3.18
N GLU A 115 -31.44 -14.15 -4.19
CA GLU A 115 -31.96 -12.80 -3.97
C GLU A 115 -33.36 -12.84 -3.43
N ILE A 116 -34.23 -13.69 -3.99
CA ILE A 116 -35.59 -13.92 -3.51
C ILE A 116 -35.57 -14.41 -2.07
N LYS A 117 -34.73 -15.40 -1.74
CA LYS A 117 -34.54 -15.91 -0.40
C LYS A 117 -34.15 -14.81 0.59
N ALA A 118 -33.17 -13.97 0.20
CA ALA A 118 -32.70 -12.85 1.02
C ALA A 118 -33.83 -11.84 1.27
N ILE A 119 -34.61 -11.50 0.25
CA ILE A 119 -35.77 -10.61 0.38
C ILE A 119 -36.80 -11.21 1.36
N ILE A 120 -37.14 -12.48 1.20
CA ILE A 120 -38.13 -13.17 2.09
C ILE A 120 -37.62 -13.18 3.53
N SER A 121 -36.35 -13.45 3.78
CA SER A 121 -35.78 -13.52 5.12
C SER A 121 -35.76 -12.16 5.85
N ILE A 122 -35.52 -11.08 5.13
CA ILE A 122 -35.51 -9.71 5.68
C ILE A 122 -36.93 -9.20 5.92
N CYS A 123 -37.92 -9.66 5.13
CA CYS A 123 -39.28 -9.15 5.12
C CYS A 123 -40.26 -10.10 5.80
N SER A 124 -39.87 -10.83 6.86
CA SER A 124 -40.65 -11.86 7.51
C SER A 124 -42.04 -11.37 8.05
N GLU A 125 -42.16 -10.08 8.35
CA GLU A 125 -43.40 -9.46 8.88
C GLU A 125 -44.09 -8.54 7.86
N GLN A 126 -43.58 -8.41 6.64
CA GLN A 126 -44.15 -7.53 5.61
C GLN A 126 -44.94 -8.34 4.58
N ASN A 127 -45.99 -7.74 4.03
CA ASN A 127 -46.81 -8.37 2.98
C ASN A 127 -46.19 -8.16 1.58
N SER A 128 -45.34 -7.13 1.39
CA SER A 128 -44.73 -6.80 0.12
C SER A 128 -43.38 -6.15 0.31
N LYS A 129 -42.53 -6.16 -0.74
CA LYS A 129 -41.23 -5.52 -0.80
C LYS A 129 -41.12 -4.65 -2.05
N SER A 130 -40.68 -3.40 -1.87
CA SER A 130 -40.32 -2.53 -2.96
C SER A 130 -38.97 -2.94 -3.51
N VAL A 131 -38.90 -3.20 -4.82
CA VAL A 131 -37.69 -3.51 -5.59
C VAL A 131 -37.48 -2.46 -6.69
N SER A 132 -36.21 -2.20 -7.02
CA SER A 132 -35.86 -1.28 -8.11
C SER A 132 -35.86 -2.03 -9.43
N LEU A 133 -36.56 -1.51 -10.43
CA LEU A 133 -36.58 -2.03 -11.80
C LEU A 133 -35.87 -1.04 -12.71
N GLN A 134 -35.05 -1.53 -13.62
CA GLN A 134 -34.36 -0.76 -14.62
C GLN A 134 -35.13 -0.76 -15.93
N LYS A 135 -34.95 0.26 -16.74
CA LYS A 135 -35.52 0.34 -18.08
C LYS A 135 -34.88 -0.70 -18.99
N LEU A 136 -35.71 -1.51 -19.67
CA LEU A 136 -35.23 -2.50 -20.63
C LEU A 136 -34.91 -1.83 -21.96
N ASP A 137 -33.68 -2.03 -22.43
CA ASP A 137 -33.28 -1.65 -23.77
C ASP A 137 -33.67 -2.79 -24.75
N CYS A 138 -34.73 -2.56 -25.51
CA CYS A 138 -35.23 -3.56 -26.49
C CYS A 138 -34.58 -3.38 -27.88
N SER A 139 -33.62 -2.48 -28.04
CA SER A 139 -33.00 -2.20 -29.35
C SER A 139 -31.78 -3.10 -29.69
N ASN A 140 -31.30 -3.88 -28.70
CA ASN A 140 -30.12 -4.73 -28.87
C ASN A 140 -30.47 -6.21 -28.54
N PRO A 141 -30.82 -7.02 -29.56
CA PRO A 141 -31.21 -8.41 -29.38
C PRO A 141 -30.12 -9.30 -28.77
N ASP A 142 -28.84 -9.08 -29.12
CA ASP A 142 -27.73 -9.87 -28.61
C ASP A 142 -27.50 -9.61 -27.12
N LYS A 143 -27.68 -8.35 -26.69
CA LYS A 143 -27.61 -7.99 -25.27
C LYS A 143 -28.74 -8.62 -24.47
N LEU A 144 -29.95 -8.67 -25.04
CA LEU A 144 -31.08 -9.37 -24.42
C LEU A 144 -30.82 -10.87 -24.31
N ASP A 145 -30.34 -11.51 -25.35
CA ASP A 145 -30.02 -12.94 -25.35
C ASP A 145 -28.98 -13.26 -24.26
N SER A 146 -27.89 -12.50 -24.20
CA SER A 146 -26.83 -12.67 -23.19
C SER A 146 -27.39 -12.48 -21.77
N LEU A 147 -28.17 -11.42 -21.52
CA LEU A 147 -28.74 -11.09 -20.21
C LEU A 147 -29.64 -12.22 -19.66
N PHE A 148 -30.55 -12.74 -20.50
CA PHE A 148 -31.48 -13.77 -20.05
C PHE A 148 -30.84 -15.16 -19.96
N ARG A 149 -29.80 -15.47 -20.76
CA ARG A 149 -29.02 -16.70 -20.62
C ARG A 149 -28.23 -16.70 -19.32
N GLU A 150 -27.53 -15.62 -19.03
CA GLU A 150 -26.77 -15.47 -17.78
C GLU A 150 -27.69 -15.65 -16.58
N PHE A 151 -28.83 -14.98 -16.59
CA PHE A 151 -29.83 -15.10 -15.52
C PHE A 151 -30.31 -16.54 -15.33
N TYR A 152 -30.64 -17.25 -16.41
CA TYR A 152 -31.05 -18.65 -16.32
C TYR A 152 -29.94 -19.54 -15.73
N ASP A 153 -28.74 -19.38 -16.21
CA ASP A 153 -27.60 -20.18 -15.75
C ASP A 153 -27.31 -19.92 -14.26
N ASP A 154 -27.43 -18.68 -13.80
CA ASP A 154 -27.34 -18.34 -12.39
C ASP A 154 -28.45 -18.98 -11.57
N CYS A 155 -29.71 -18.91 -12.02
CA CYS A 155 -30.82 -19.59 -11.35
C CYS A 155 -30.56 -21.10 -11.23
N LYS A 156 -30.07 -21.73 -12.31
CA LYS A 156 -29.75 -23.16 -12.33
C LYS A 156 -28.64 -23.52 -11.33
N ARG A 157 -27.56 -22.70 -11.26
CA ARG A 157 -26.46 -22.90 -10.29
C ARG A 157 -26.93 -22.75 -8.85
N GLN A 158 -27.88 -21.83 -8.59
CA GLN A 158 -28.35 -21.48 -7.25
C GLN A 158 -29.42 -22.43 -6.73
N LYS A 159 -30.18 -23.10 -7.60
CA LYS A 159 -31.34 -23.93 -7.26
C LYS A 159 -31.05 -24.96 -6.15
N SER A 160 -29.88 -25.60 -6.20
CA SER A 160 -29.48 -26.61 -5.18
C SER A 160 -29.10 -26.01 -3.82
N PHE A 161 -28.96 -24.70 -3.72
CA PHE A 161 -28.47 -24.01 -2.53
C PHE A 161 -29.51 -23.11 -1.87
N VAL A 162 -30.74 -23.04 -2.42
CA VAL A 162 -31.79 -22.15 -1.94
C VAL A 162 -32.17 -22.44 -0.48
N ASP A 163 -32.20 -23.69 -0.09
CA ASP A 163 -32.57 -24.09 1.28
C ASP A 163 -31.40 -24.15 2.25
N LEU A 164 -30.15 -23.99 1.74
CA LEU A 164 -28.95 -23.99 2.56
C LEU A 164 -28.60 -22.58 3.04
N PRO A 165 -27.90 -22.41 4.19
CA PRO A 165 -27.38 -21.09 4.61
C PRO A 165 -26.49 -20.48 3.53
N SER A 166 -26.62 -19.19 3.26
CA SER A 166 -25.72 -18.49 2.36
C SER A 166 -24.31 -18.41 2.96
N LEU A 167 -23.29 -18.64 2.16
CA LEU A 167 -21.90 -18.49 2.57
C LEU A 167 -21.56 -17.00 2.65
N SER A 168 -21.09 -16.53 3.80
CA SER A 168 -20.62 -15.16 3.96
C SER A 168 -19.17 -15.00 3.54
N PHE A 169 -18.71 -13.76 3.30
CA PHE A 169 -17.30 -13.49 3.03
C PHE A 169 -16.41 -13.83 4.24
N GLU A 170 -16.91 -13.68 5.46
CA GLU A 170 -16.20 -14.09 6.68
C GLU A 170 -15.98 -15.61 6.71
N SER A 171 -16.98 -16.39 6.32
CA SER A 171 -16.89 -17.85 6.26
C SER A 171 -15.85 -18.36 5.25
N LEU A 172 -15.48 -17.55 4.24
CA LEU A 172 -14.44 -17.92 3.29
C LEU A 172 -13.05 -18.05 3.95
N LYS A 173 -12.80 -17.30 5.02
CA LYS A 173 -11.54 -17.39 5.78
C LYS A 173 -11.40 -18.75 6.48
N GLU A 174 -12.50 -19.28 6.99
CA GLU A 174 -12.55 -20.60 7.64
C GLU A 174 -12.34 -21.74 6.64
N LEU A 175 -12.69 -21.50 5.36
CA LEU A 175 -12.49 -22.46 4.27
C LEU A 175 -11.08 -22.41 3.66
N GLY A 176 -10.17 -21.59 4.21
CA GLY A 176 -8.78 -21.54 3.76
C GLY A 176 -8.61 -20.85 2.39
N ASN A 177 -9.31 -19.76 2.13
CA ASN A 177 -9.26 -18.97 0.89
C ASN A 177 -9.62 -19.81 -0.34
N PRO A 178 -10.86 -20.26 -0.49
CA PRO A 178 -11.29 -21.02 -1.65
C PRO A 178 -11.19 -20.18 -2.93
N GLU A 179 -11.05 -20.85 -4.07
CA GLU A 179 -11.10 -20.23 -5.38
C GLU A 179 -12.47 -19.58 -5.61
N LEU A 180 -12.49 -18.29 -5.93
CA LEU A 180 -13.71 -17.55 -6.27
C LEU A 180 -13.90 -17.53 -7.78
N THR A 181 -15.14 -17.72 -8.21
CA THR A 181 -15.52 -17.78 -9.64
C THR A 181 -16.72 -16.87 -9.88
N VAL A 182 -16.68 -16.14 -10.99
CA VAL A 182 -17.82 -15.41 -11.54
C VAL A 182 -18.12 -15.92 -12.94
N PHE A 183 -19.36 -15.81 -13.37
CA PHE A 183 -19.79 -16.22 -14.71
C PHE A 183 -20.45 -15.04 -15.40
N GLY A 184 -20.21 -14.88 -16.69
CA GLY A 184 -20.81 -13.86 -17.53
C GLY A 184 -20.59 -14.15 -19.00
N TYR A 185 -21.38 -13.53 -19.86
CA TYR A 185 -21.22 -13.55 -21.31
C TYR A 185 -20.52 -12.25 -21.73
N SER A 186 -19.44 -12.37 -22.53
CA SER A 186 -18.74 -11.21 -23.07
C SER A 186 -18.92 -11.09 -24.57
N ASN A 187 -19.00 -9.86 -25.07
CA ASN A 187 -18.64 -9.56 -26.44
C ASN A 187 -17.12 -9.56 -26.56
N GLU A 188 -16.56 -10.28 -27.54
CA GLU A 188 -15.11 -10.45 -27.74
C GLU A 188 -14.31 -9.14 -27.90
N SER A 189 -15.00 -8.02 -28.11
CA SER A 189 -14.40 -6.70 -28.34
C SER A 189 -14.07 -5.91 -27.06
N GLU A 190 -14.56 -6.30 -25.87
CA GLU A 190 -14.36 -5.54 -24.65
C GLU A 190 -13.30 -6.19 -23.74
N PRO A 191 -12.29 -5.43 -23.25
CA PRO A 191 -11.29 -5.97 -22.32
C PRO A 191 -11.93 -6.54 -21.05
N LEU A 192 -11.49 -7.72 -20.60
CA LEU A 192 -12.03 -8.40 -19.42
C LEU A 192 -12.11 -7.53 -18.15
N PRO A 193 -11.11 -6.70 -17.80
CA PRO A 193 -11.21 -5.84 -16.63
C PRO A 193 -12.39 -4.85 -16.69
N ARG A 194 -12.65 -4.31 -17.85
CA ARG A 194 -13.77 -3.37 -18.09
C ARG A 194 -15.10 -4.08 -18.05
N LEU A 195 -15.19 -5.28 -18.65
CA LEU A 195 -16.39 -6.12 -18.58
C LEU A 195 -16.77 -6.45 -17.14
N LEU A 196 -15.77 -6.84 -16.32
CA LEU A 196 -15.98 -7.14 -14.90
C LEU A 196 -16.42 -5.91 -14.11
N ALA A 197 -15.91 -4.73 -14.41
CA ALA A 197 -16.27 -3.50 -13.73
C ALA A 197 -17.67 -2.97 -14.09
N LYS A 198 -18.12 -3.17 -15.34
CA LYS A 198 -19.42 -2.70 -15.83
C LYS A 198 -20.61 -3.51 -15.32
N ASN A 199 -20.42 -4.79 -15.06
CA ASN A 199 -21.50 -5.71 -14.74
C ASN A 199 -21.47 -6.12 -13.26
N ASP A 200 -22.64 -6.44 -12.73
CA ASP A 200 -22.76 -7.05 -11.41
C ASP A 200 -22.85 -8.57 -11.56
N PHE A 201 -22.09 -9.32 -10.75
CA PHE A 201 -21.98 -10.77 -10.84
C PHE A 201 -22.36 -11.44 -9.51
N PHE A 202 -22.95 -12.64 -9.58
CA PHE A 202 -22.93 -13.53 -8.45
C PHE A 202 -21.52 -14.13 -8.30
N ILE A 203 -21.05 -14.17 -7.07
CA ILE A 203 -19.76 -14.77 -6.73
C ILE A 203 -20.02 -16.18 -6.22
N TYR A 204 -19.26 -17.15 -6.72
CA TYR A 204 -19.32 -18.55 -6.29
C TYR A 204 -17.95 -18.96 -5.73
N ALA A 205 -17.96 -19.69 -4.62
CA ALA A 205 -16.75 -20.31 -4.06
C ALA A 205 -16.70 -21.78 -4.44
N ASN A 206 -15.53 -22.26 -4.88
CA ASN A 206 -15.26 -23.67 -5.07
C ASN A 206 -15.05 -24.33 -3.70
N VAL A 207 -16.04 -25.10 -3.25
CA VAL A 207 -16.02 -25.81 -1.97
C VAL A 207 -15.95 -27.31 -2.21
N GLY A 208 -15.05 -28.01 -1.48
CA GLY A 208 -14.86 -29.45 -1.61
C GLY A 208 -13.53 -29.83 -2.28
N LYS A 209 -13.25 -31.14 -2.38
CA LYS A 209 -12.01 -31.69 -2.96
C LYS A 209 -12.31 -32.67 -4.09
N GLY A 210 -11.48 -32.62 -5.15
CA GLY A 210 -11.55 -33.54 -6.29
C GLY A 210 -12.89 -33.48 -7.02
N PRO A 211 -13.52 -34.62 -7.38
CA PRO A 211 -14.78 -34.64 -8.12
C PRO A 211 -16.00 -34.16 -7.32
N ALA A 212 -15.88 -33.97 -6.00
CA ALA A 212 -16.92 -33.43 -5.14
C ALA A 212 -16.87 -31.89 -4.97
N LYS A 213 -16.17 -31.17 -5.85
CA LYS A 213 -16.21 -29.71 -5.89
C LYS A 213 -17.61 -29.21 -6.27
N SER A 214 -18.13 -28.28 -5.47
CA SER A 214 -19.39 -27.58 -5.73
C SER A 214 -19.16 -26.08 -5.75
N LEU A 215 -19.83 -25.39 -6.66
CA LEU A 215 -19.86 -23.94 -6.77
C LEU A 215 -20.91 -23.40 -5.80
N TYR A 216 -20.50 -23.03 -4.61
CA TYR A 216 -21.36 -22.53 -3.57
C TYR A 216 -21.51 -21.01 -3.69
N PRO A 217 -22.75 -20.48 -3.75
CA PRO A 217 -22.96 -19.03 -3.87
C PRO A 217 -22.52 -18.29 -2.61
N VAL A 218 -21.84 -17.16 -2.81
CA VAL A 218 -21.31 -16.29 -1.74
C VAL A 218 -22.18 -15.03 -1.66
N GLY A 219 -22.63 -14.70 -0.46
CA GLY A 219 -23.49 -13.54 -0.24
C GLY A 219 -24.95 -13.79 -0.61
N THR A 220 -25.72 -12.73 -0.71
CA THR A 220 -27.18 -12.76 -0.89
C THR A 220 -27.66 -12.09 -2.18
N GLY A 221 -26.75 -11.69 -3.05
CA GLY A 221 -27.06 -11.00 -4.31
C GLY A 221 -25.83 -10.80 -5.17
N LYS A 222 -25.99 -10.06 -6.25
CA LYS A 222 -24.91 -9.67 -7.14
C LYS A 222 -23.99 -8.64 -6.49
N CYS A 223 -22.71 -8.69 -6.83
CA CYS A 223 -21.68 -7.77 -6.38
C CYS A 223 -21.05 -7.05 -7.58
N SER A 224 -20.78 -5.77 -7.43
CA SER A 224 -19.93 -5.02 -8.36
C SER A 224 -18.48 -5.41 -8.13
N ILE A 225 -17.71 -5.60 -9.19
CA ILE A 225 -16.29 -5.94 -9.16
C ILE A 225 -15.50 -4.71 -9.57
N ILE A 226 -14.60 -4.24 -8.70
CA ILE A 226 -13.63 -3.21 -9.04
C ILE A 226 -12.33 -3.93 -9.38
N VAL A 227 -11.83 -3.74 -10.60
CA VAL A 227 -10.56 -4.30 -11.04
C VAL A 227 -9.49 -3.23 -10.93
N SER A 228 -8.41 -3.53 -10.21
CA SER A 228 -7.25 -2.65 -10.16
C SER A 228 -6.01 -3.39 -10.63
N GLY A 229 -5.17 -2.71 -11.40
CA GLY A 229 -3.93 -3.25 -11.91
C GLY A 229 -2.80 -2.23 -11.88
N VAL A 230 -1.57 -2.72 -11.71
CA VAL A 230 -0.35 -1.93 -11.87
C VAL A 230 0.30 -2.32 -13.19
N TYR A 231 0.60 -1.31 -14.02
CA TYR A 231 1.16 -1.49 -15.34
C TYR A 231 2.58 -0.93 -15.36
N ASN A 232 3.55 -1.75 -15.79
CA ASN A 232 4.97 -1.41 -15.84
C ASN A 232 5.33 -0.82 -17.22
N ASN A 233 4.80 0.36 -17.51
CA ASN A 233 5.10 1.10 -18.73
C ASN A 233 5.53 2.52 -18.36
N PRO A 234 6.39 3.17 -19.19
CA PRO A 234 6.86 4.51 -18.91
C PRO A 234 5.74 5.56 -19.03
N VAL A 235 5.82 6.55 -18.13
CA VAL A 235 5.05 7.78 -18.18
C VAL A 235 6.02 8.92 -18.41
N THR A 236 5.84 9.66 -19.51
CA THR A 236 6.76 10.72 -19.90
C THR A 236 6.07 12.07 -20.08
N VAL A 237 6.83 13.14 -19.78
CA VAL A 237 6.48 14.52 -20.06
C VAL A 237 7.68 15.15 -20.77
N GLY A 238 7.48 15.78 -21.93
CA GLY A 238 8.57 16.37 -22.71
C GLY A 238 9.68 15.39 -23.11
N GLY A 239 9.36 14.10 -23.23
CA GLY A 239 10.31 13.03 -23.52
C GLY A 239 11.12 12.54 -22.30
N ILE A 240 10.93 13.12 -21.12
CA ILE A 240 11.57 12.69 -19.86
C ILE A 240 10.66 11.67 -19.17
N VAL A 241 11.22 10.51 -18.77
CA VAL A 241 10.50 9.48 -18.02
C VAL A 241 10.42 9.89 -16.55
N PHE A 242 9.21 10.07 -16.03
CA PHE A 242 8.97 10.34 -14.61
C PHE A 242 8.54 9.09 -13.85
N PHE A 243 7.68 8.26 -14.42
CA PHE A 243 7.27 7.01 -13.77
C PHE A 243 7.50 5.84 -14.71
N ASN A 244 7.93 4.70 -14.15
CA ASN A 244 8.06 3.43 -14.86
C ASN A 244 6.84 2.53 -14.69
N ARG A 245 5.87 2.99 -13.90
CA ARG A 245 4.62 2.26 -13.62
C ARG A 245 3.51 3.24 -13.29
N TYR A 246 2.28 2.80 -13.53
CA TYR A 246 1.05 3.49 -13.15
C TYR A 246 0.00 2.47 -12.75
N SER A 247 -1.08 2.91 -12.08
CA SER A 247 -2.21 2.04 -11.76
C SER A 247 -3.45 2.46 -12.53
N ILE A 248 -4.28 1.47 -12.88
CA ILE A 248 -5.62 1.69 -13.42
C ILE A 248 -6.62 1.01 -12.50
N ILE A 249 -7.69 1.74 -12.18
CA ILE A 249 -8.86 1.22 -11.50
C ILE A 249 -10.01 1.28 -12.49
N ASN A 250 -10.52 0.11 -12.89
CA ASN A 250 -11.68 0.00 -13.76
C ASN A 250 -12.94 0.06 -12.89
N ASN A 251 -13.74 1.12 -13.05
CA ASN A 251 -15.05 1.28 -12.44
C ASN A 251 -16.15 1.06 -13.49
N ARG A 252 -17.42 1.08 -13.05
CA ARG A 252 -18.58 0.86 -13.91
C ARG A 252 -18.65 1.82 -15.10
N ASP A 253 -18.41 3.10 -14.86
CA ASP A 253 -18.65 4.18 -15.83
C ASP A 253 -17.36 4.82 -16.36
N CYS A 254 -16.23 4.53 -15.73
CA CYS A 254 -14.94 5.13 -16.07
C CYS A 254 -13.76 4.28 -15.63
N ASP A 255 -12.63 4.47 -16.30
CA ASP A 255 -11.33 4.03 -15.83
C ASP A 255 -10.62 5.19 -15.12
N VAL A 256 -10.01 4.91 -13.97
CA VAL A 256 -9.21 5.88 -13.23
C VAL A 256 -7.75 5.48 -13.31
N VAL A 257 -6.95 6.30 -13.98
CA VAL A 257 -5.49 6.16 -14.07
C VAL A 257 -4.85 7.00 -12.98
N ALA A 258 -4.01 6.38 -12.14
CA ALA A 258 -3.27 7.09 -11.09
C ALA A 258 -1.76 7.04 -11.35
N LEU A 259 -1.13 8.22 -11.27
CA LEU A 259 0.30 8.45 -11.43
C LEU A 259 0.86 8.94 -10.09
N GLY A 260 1.68 8.12 -9.45
CA GLY A 260 2.10 8.38 -8.08
C GLY A 260 0.91 8.59 -7.14
N ASN A 261 1.10 9.44 -6.14
CA ASN A 261 0.03 9.90 -5.25
C ASN A 261 -0.47 11.33 -5.61
N CYS A 262 -0.01 11.88 -6.75
CA CYS A 262 -0.17 13.29 -7.08
C CYS A 262 -1.15 13.58 -8.21
N LEU A 263 -1.45 12.61 -9.09
CA LEU A 263 -2.31 12.85 -10.25
C LEU A 263 -3.22 11.65 -10.51
N THR A 264 -4.51 11.93 -10.74
CA THR A 264 -5.49 10.96 -11.22
C THR A 264 -6.19 11.48 -12.46
N MET A 265 -6.39 10.60 -13.46
CA MET A 265 -7.14 10.87 -14.68
C MET A 265 -8.36 9.96 -14.71
N THR A 266 -9.54 10.55 -14.91
CA THR A 266 -10.78 9.80 -15.09
C THR A 266 -11.14 9.76 -16.56
N LEU A 267 -11.17 8.57 -17.13
CA LEU A 267 -11.46 8.26 -18.52
C LEU A 267 -12.85 7.64 -18.62
N PRO A 268 -13.89 8.39 -19.03
CA PRO A 268 -15.24 7.85 -19.16
C PRO A 268 -15.31 6.74 -20.22
N HIS A 269 -16.20 5.75 -20.03
CA HIS A 269 -16.43 4.66 -20.99
C HIS A 269 -17.37 5.05 -22.14
N GLU A 270 -18.27 5.97 -21.91
CA GLU A 270 -19.14 6.51 -22.97
C GLU A 270 -18.45 7.67 -23.68
N ASP A 271 -18.92 8.00 -24.89
CA ASP A 271 -18.38 9.04 -25.78
C ASP A 271 -18.41 10.49 -25.20
N SER A 272 -18.30 10.64 -23.90
CA SER A 272 -18.02 11.92 -23.30
C SER A 272 -16.54 12.24 -23.57
N SER A 273 -16.30 13.17 -24.43
CA SER A 273 -14.99 13.67 -24.82
C SER A 273 -14.23 14.38 -23.68
N ILE A 274 -14.72 14.34 -22.45
CA ILE A 274 -14.17 15.07 -21.31
C ILE A 274 -13.36 14.13 -20.42
N ILE A 275 -12.04 14.30 -20.46
CA ILE A 275 -11.10 13.66 -19.51
C ILE A 275 -10.97 14.57 -18.29
N ASN A 276 -11.29 14.07 -17.11
CA ASN A 276 -11.08 14.79 -15.87
C ASN A 276 -9.72 14.44 -15.28
N VAL A 277 -8.85 15.43 -15.14
CA VAL A 277 -7.54 15.29 -14.48
C VAL A 277 -7.58 16.03 -13.15
N LYS A 278 -7.37 15.28 -12.07
CA LYS A 278 -7.25 15.84 -10.73
C LYS A 278 -5.78 15.78 -10.29
N VAL A 279 -5.23 16.95 -9.98
CA VAL A 279 -3.94 17.07 -9.28
C VAL A 279 -4.24 17.17 -7.78
N ASP A 280 -3.68 16.25 -6.99
CA ASP A 280 -3.91 16.16 -5.55
C ASP A 280 -2.57 15.93 -4.83
N PHE A 281 -1.65 16.89 -4.97
CA PHE A 281 -0.37 16.82 -4.29
C PHE A 281 -0.56 17.03 -2.78
N ASP A 282 -0.17 16.02 -2.01
CA ASP A 282 -0.09 16.06 -0.56
C ASP A 282 1.26 15.45 -0.14
N GLY A 283 2.22 16.33 0.15
CA GLY A 283 3.57 15.93 0.54
C GLY A 283 3.64 15.03 1.79
N THR A 284 2.54 14.94 2.56
CA THR A 284 2.48 14.07 3.75
C THR A 284 2.15 12.61 3.43
N LYS A 285 1.94 12.26 2.17
CA LYS A 285 1.65 10.88 1.73
C LYS A 285 2.89 10.08 1.32
N ASN A 286 4.05 10.74 1.21
CA ASN A 286 5.26 10.22 0.60
C ASN A 286 6.50 10.43 1.48
N THR A 287 7.63 9.94 1.02
CA THR A 287 8.95 10.37 1.52
C THR A 287 9.35 11.71 0.89
N LEU A 288 10.43 12.31 1.38
CA LEU A 288 10.95 13.58 0.86
C LEU A 288 11.34 13.47 -0.62
N LEU A 289 12.07 12.40 -0.99
CA LEU A 289 12.51 12.19 -2.37
C LEU A 289 11.34 11.91 -3.30
N GLU A 290 10.37 11.11 -2.88
CA GLU A 290 9.14 10.85 -3.65
C GLU A 290 8.34 12.15 -3.85
N SER A 291 8.21 12.99 -2.82
CA SER A 291 7.48 14.26 -2.89
C SER A 291 8.17 15.28 -3.83
N ILE A 292 9.50 15.35 -3.81
CA ILE A 292 10.27 16.18 -4.74
C ILE A 292 10.04 15.68 -6.17
N HIS A 293 10.13 14.38 -6.41
CA HIS A 293 9.94 13.77 -7.72
C HIS A 293 8.51 14.01 -8.28
N GLU A 294 7.48 13.87 -7.44
CA GLU A 294 6.10 14.18 -7.84
C GLU A 294 5.90 15.66 -8.20
N LEU A 295 6.54 16.57 -7.46
CA LEU A 295 6.50 18.00 -7.78
C LEU A 295 7.26 18.32 -9.07
N GLU A 296 8.40 17.69 -9.33
CA GLU A 296 9.12 17.82 -10.60
C GLU A 296 8.27 17.37 -11.78
N PHE A 297 7.58 16.24 -11.64
CA PHE A 297 6.63 15.76 -12.63
C PHE A 297 5.49 16.77 -12.89
N LEU A 298 4.86 17.27 -11.84
CA LEU A 298 3.74 18.21 -11.94
C LEU A 298 4.19 19.55 -12.53
N LEU A 299 5.37 20.06 -12.17
CA LEU A 299 5.94 21.28 -12.75
C LEU A 299 6.32 21.09 -14.23
N ALA A 300 6.87 19.94 -14.60
CA ALA A 300 7.13 19.61 -16.00
C ALA A 300 5.82 19.53 -16.79
N LEU A 301 4.78 18.91 -16.24
CA LEU A 301 3.46 18.84 -16.86
C LEU A 301 2.80 20.22 -16.99
N GLU A 302 2.97 21.10 -16.00
CA GLU A 302 2.49 22.48 -16.08
C GLU A 302 3.15 23.26 -17.23
N HIS A 303 4.46 23.02 -17.45
CA HIS A 303 5.23 23.68 -18.50
C HIS A 303 4.94 23.13 -19.90
N ASP A 304 5.00 21.82 -20.07
CA ASP A 304 4.97 21.16 -21.39
C ASP A 304 3.55 20.84 -21.88
N ARG A 305 2.61 20.62 -20.93
CA ARG A 305 1.20 20.31 -21.22
C ARG A 305 0.94 19.03 -22.02
N HIS A 306 1.94 18.21 -22.28
CA HIS A 306 1.82 16.92 -22.96
C HIS A 306 2.27 15.77 -22.06
N LEU A 307 1.35 14.84 -21.82
CA LEU A 307 1.58 13.64 -21.02
C LEU A 307 1.47 12.42 -21.93
N ASN A 308 2.50 11.57 -21.95
CA ASN A 308 2.45 10.29 -22.64
C ASN A 308 2.43 9.16 -21.62
N ILE A 309 1.45 8.26 -21.72
CA ILE A 309 1.30 7.06 -20.90
C ILE A 309 1.28 5.86 -21.84
N ALA A 310 2.28 5.00 -21.76
CA ALA A 310 2.39 3.77 -22.57
C ALA A 310 2.20 3.98 -24.08
N GLY A 311 2.67 5.11 -24.62
CA GLY A 311 2.54 5.47 -26.03
C GLY A 311 1.25 6.21 -26.40
N CYS A 312 0.33 6.41 -25.44
CA CYS A 312 -0.86 7.25 -25.63
C CYS A 312 -0.55 8.69 -25.19
N ASP A 313 -0.73 9.65 -26.11
CA ASP A 313 -0.50 11.06 -25.84
C ASP A 313 -1.79 11.75 -25.35
N PHE A 314 -1.67 12.49 -24.26
CA PHE A 314 -2.71 13.30 -23.66
C PHE A 314 -2.31 14.77 -23.71
N ASP A 315 -3.07 15.57 -24.47
CA ASP A 315 -2.88 17.01 -24.56
C ASP A 315 -3.63 17.72 -23.42
N MET A 316 -2.88 18.33 -22.51
CA MET A 316 -3.40 19.07 -21.35
C MET A 316 -3.61 20.56 -21.62
N THR A 317 -3.44 21.01 -22.86
CA THR A 317 -3.61 22.44 -23.22
C THR A 317 -5.08 22.85 -23.38
N LYS A 318 -5.96 21.88 -23.67
CA LYS A 318 -7.36 22.15 -24.01
C LYS A 318 -8.22 22.15 -22.75
N VAL A 319 -8.47 23.32 -22.22
CA VAL A 319 -9.49 23.58 -21.22
C VAL A 319 -10.65 24.27 -21.94
N ASP A 320 -11.55 23.52 -22.56
CA ASP A 320 -12.71 24.15 -23.23
C ASP A 320 -13.93 23.21 -23.33
N ASN A 321 -15.12 23.84 -23.45
CA ASN A 321 -16.46 23.24 -23.34
C ASN A 321 -16.88 22.27 -24.48
N GLN A 322 -15.93 21.79 -25.30
CA GLN A 322 -16.22 20.92 -26.47
C GLN A 322 -15.20 19.78 -26.65
N GLY A 323 -14.91 19.01 -25.60
CA GLY A 323 -14.03 17.86 -25.71
C GLY A 323 -12.69 18.03 -25.00
N ALA A 324 -12.71 18.55 -23.81
CA ALA A 324 -11.55 19.10 -23.14
C ALA A 324 -11.13 18.30 -21.92
N THR A 325 -9.85 18.36 -21.62
CA THR A 325 -9.28 17.93 -20.33
C THR A 325 -9.57 19.00 -19.29
N VAL A 326 -10.35 18.69 -18.26
CA VAL A 326 -10.59 19.57 -17.11
C VAL A 326 -9.54 19.24 -16.04
N ILE A 327 -8.60 20.17 -15.82
CA ILE A 327 -7.58 20.03 -14.77
C ILE A 327 -8.06 20.76 -13.51
N THR A 328 -8.16 20.03 -12.41
CA THR A 328 -8.52 20.58 -11.10
C THR A 328 -7.39 20.37 -10.10
N GLY A 329 -7.25 21.27 -9.12
CA GLY A 329 -6.28 21.14 -8.03
C GLY A 329 -4.90 21.74 -8.29
N LEU A 330 -4.67 22.37 -9.44
CA LEU A 330 -3.45 23.16 -9.66
C LEU A 330 -3.44 24.34 -8.69
N ARG A 331 -2.49 24.28 -7.76
CA ARG A 331 -2.15 25.35 -6.80
C ARG A 331 -0.72 25.79 -7.10
N ASP A 332 -0.20 26.74 -6.33
CA ASP A 332 1.23 27.03 -6.36
C ASP A 332 2.04 25.78 -5.98
N LEU A 333 2.70 25.17 -6.95
CA LEU A 333 3.56 23.99 -6.80
C LEU A 333 5.03 24.37 -6.57
N ARG A 334 5.44 25.60 -6.93
CA ARG A 334 6.83 26.05 -6.83
C ARG A 334 7.27 26.26 -5.40
N THR A 335 6.47 26.91 -4.59
CA THR A 335 6.79 27.18 -3.19
C THR A 335 7.06 25.89 -2.41
N PRO A 336 6.18 24.87 -2.42
CA PRO A 336 6.46 23.59 -1.76
C PRO A 336 7.68 22.86 -2.36
N TYR A 337 7.87 22.89 -3.68
CA TYR A 337 9.03 22.30 -4.34
C TYR A 337 10.34 22.91 -3.84
N GLU A 338 10.47 24.24 -3.89
CA GLU A 338 11.66 24.95 -3.43
C GLU A 338 11.97 24.67 -1.96
N ARG A 339 10.93 24.60 -1.11
CA ARG A 339 11.08 24.26 0.31
C ARG A 339 11.61 22.85 0.53
N LEU A 340 11.04 21.84 -0.18
CA LEU A 340 11.50 20.46 -0.05
C LEU A 340 12.92 20.26 -0.62
N VAL A 341 13.26 20.90 -1.73
CA VAL A 341 14.62 20.90 -2.29
C VAL A 341 15.62 21.55 -1.31
N LYS A 342 15.26 22.67 -0.67
CA LYS A 342 16.10 23.27 0.38
C LYS A 342 16.26 22.31 1.57
N LEU A 343 15.21 21.65 2.00
CA LEU A 343 15.28 20.66 3.08
C LEU A 343 16.23 19.51 2.69
N LYS A 344 16.08 18.95 1.50
CA LYS A 344 16.99 17.91 1.00
C LYS A 344 18.44 18.39 1.03
N LYS A 345 18.70 19.61 0.57
CA LYS A 345 20.04 20.22 0.60
C LYS A 345 20.57 20.40 2.03
N ALA A 346 19.72 20.76 2.99
CA ALA A 346 20.12 20.85 4.40
C ALA A 346 20.55 19.48 4.96
N LEU A 347 19.77 18.43 4.65
CA LEU A 347 20.08 17.06 5.06
C LEU A 347 21.36 16.53 4.37
N ASP A 348 21.60 16.88 3.10
CA ASP A 348 22.84 16.54 2.39
C ASP A 348 24.08 17.19 3.02
N VAL A 349 23.99 18.46 3.40
CA VAL A 349 25.06 19.18 4.11
C VAL A 349 25.37 18.52 5.47
N LEU A 350 24.37 17.93 6.09
CA LEU A 350 24.48 17.19 7.36
C LEU A 350 24.79 15.70 7.15
N HIS A 351 25.07 15.26 5.93
CA HIS A 351 25.41 13.89 5.60
C HIS A 351 24.32 12.84 5.96
N VAL A 352 23.06 13.27 6.11
CA VAL A 352 21.92 12.37 6.35
C VAL A 352 21.63 11.60 5.05
N LYS A 353 21.76 10.27 5.11
CA LYS A 353 21.56 9.37 3.96
C LYS A 353 20.16 8.74 3.93
N GLU A 354 19.51 8.69 5.06
CA GLU A 354 18.14 8.18 5.17
C GLU A 354 17.15 9.16 4.51
N ASP A 355 16.22 8.62 3.73
CA ASP A 355 15.12 9.43 3.19
C ASP A 355 14.13 9.80 4.31
N LEU A 356 13.71 11.05 4.33
CA LEU A 356 12.80 11.57 5.34
C LEU A 356 11.37 11.13 5.04
N ASP A 357 10.77 10.38 5.96
CA ASP A 357 9.39 9.91 5.82
C ASP A 357 8.37 10.99 6.24
N LEU A 358 7.89 11.78 5.27
CA LEU A 358 6.94 12.86 5.52
C LEU A 358 5.56 12.37 5.99
N ARG A 359 5.26 11.07 5.87
CA ARG A 359 4.02 10.47 6.42
C ARG A 359 3.98 10.54 7.94
N LEU A 360 5.15 10.67 8.58
CA LEU A 360 5.31 10.82 10.03
C LEU A 360 5.34 12.28 10.48
N LEU A 361 5.17 13.25 9.57
CA LEU A 361 5.29 14.68 9.83
C LEU A 361 4.26 15.15 10.86
N LYS A 362 4.72 15.85 11.89
CA LYS A 362 3.89 16.45 12.93
C LYS A 362 3.99 17.97 12.84
N LYS A 363 2.97 18.67 13.34
CA LYS A 363 2.95 20.15 13.34
C LYS A 363 4.20 20.79 13.96
N LYS A 364 4.81 20.16 14.96
CA LYS A 364 6.05 20.65 15.59
C LYS A 364 7.26 20.52 14.67
N ASP A 365 7.26 19.56 13.75
CA ASP A 365 8.38 19.26 12.88
C ASP A 365 8.53 20.32 11.78
N GLU A 366 7.46 21.03 11.41
CA GLU A 366 7.47 22.14 10.46
C GLU A 366 8.48 23.24 10.86
N ARG A 367 8.47 23.62 12.14
CA ARG A 367 9.44 24.60 12.67
C ARG A 367 10.86 24.06 12.64
N LEU A 368 11.05 22.78 12.94
CA LEU A 368 12.38 22.15 12.92
C LEU A 368 12.93 22.07 11.49
N ILE A 369 12.08 21.82 10.49
CA ILE A 369 12.44 21.89 9.08
C ILE A 369 12.92 23.30 8.70
N ASP A 370 12.17 24.34 9.10
CA ASP A 370 12.55 25.72 8.81
C ASP A 370 13.89 26.10 9.49
N ILE A 371 14.13 25.63 10.70
CA ILE A 371 15.41 25.78 11.40
C ILE A 371 16.56 25.15 10.61
N LEU A 372 16.40 23.92 10.11
CA LEU A 372 17.44 23.25 9.32
C LEU A 372 17.72 24.00 8.00
N ILE A 373 16.68 24.43 7.30
CA ILE A 373 16.82 25.20 6.06
C ILE A 373 17.55 26.51 6.34
N GLN A 374 17.11 27.27 7.36
CA GLN A 374 17.70 28.55 7.73
C GLN A 374 19.19 28.41 8.09
N ALA A 375 19.53 27.43 8.93
CA ALA A 375 20.89 27.25 9.40
C ALA A 375 21.83 26.69 8.32
N PHE A 376 21.45 25.63 7.63
CA PHE A 376 22.37 24.86 6.78
C PHE A 376 22.32 25.25 5.29
N VAL A 377 21.23 25.84 4.81
CA VAL A 377 21.11 26.31 3.42
C VAL A 377 21.26 27.83 3.33
N GLU A 378 20.53 28.56 4.15
CA GLU A 378 20.54 30.03 4.10
C GLU A 378 21.68 30.65 4.91
N LYS A 379 22.38 29.83 5.72
CA LYS A 379 23.51 30.26 6.57
C LYS A 379 23.16 31.40 7.52
N LYS A 380 21.93 31.39 8.04
CA LYS A 380 21.42 32.38 8.98
C LYS A 380 21.41 31.85 10.41
N GLU A 381 21.54 32.76 11.36
CA GLU A 381 21.38 32.44 12.78
C GLU A 381 19.92 32.09 13.09
N VAL A 382 19.75 31.21 14.07
CA VAL A 382 18.44 30.76 14.54
C VAL A 382 18.12 31.46 15.86
N VAL A 383 16.88 31.91 15.99
CA VAL A 383 16.39 32.56 17.24
C VAL A 383 15.60 31.53 18.05
N GLU A 384 16.02 31.33 19.31
CA GLU A 384 15.32 30.48 20.28
C GLU A 384 15.03 31.24 21.59
N ASN A 385 13.78 31.17 22.02
CA ASN A 385 13.32 31.90 23.23
C ASN A 385 13.78 31.30 24.56
N LYS A 386 14.34 30.08 24.50
CA LYS A 386 14.89 29.38 25.68
C LYS A 386 16.38 29.16 25.50
N PRO A 387 17.16 29.19 26.59
CA PRO A 387 18.57 28.82 26.52
C PRO A 387 18.75 27.44 25.92
N VAL A 388 19.63 27.35 24.94
CA VAL A 388 19.95 26.10 24.23
C VAL A 388 21.32 25.63 24.70
N GLY A 389 21.44 24.35 24.98
CA GLY A 389 22.72 23.73 25.27
C GLY A 389 23.64 23.68 24.04
N MET A 390 24.93 23.49 24.28
CA MET A 390 25.92 23.39 23.18
C MET A 390 25.60 22.27 22.21
N PHE A 391 25.08 21.13 22.66
CA PHE A 391 24.67 19.98 21.85
C PHE A 391 23.14 19.95 21.76
N VAL A 392 22.65 19.91 20.56
CA VAL A 392 21.21 19.91 20.28
C VAL A 392 20.82 18.71 19.43
N GLU A 393 19.76 18.04 19.83
CA GLU A 393 19.10 16.99 19.07
C GLU A 393 17.89 17.57 18.35
N ILE A 394 17.79 17.34 17.04
CA ILE A 394 16.68 17.80 16.21
C ILE A 394 15.97 16.56 15.64
N PRO A 395 14.96 16.00 16.35
CA PRO A 395 14.18 14.88 15.87
C PRO A 395 13.09 15.35 14.90
N ILE A 396 13.10 14.84 13.66
CA ILE A 396 12.11 15.15 12.63
C ILE A 396 11.69 13.83 11.99
N CYS A 397 10.40 13.51 12.01
CA CYS A 397 9.85 12.27 11.42
C CYS A 397 10.61 11.01 11.89
N ASN A 398 11.28 10.33 10.95
CA ASN A 398 12.08 9.11 11.19
C ASN A 398 13.56 9.37 11.46
N ILE A 399 14.04 10.61 11.38
CA ILE A 399 15.46 10.97 11.58
C ILE A 399 15.67 11.79 12.85
N CYS A 400 16.90 11.77 13.35
CA CYS A 400 17.35 12.66 14.43
C CYS A 400 18.72 13.23 14.06
N VAL A 401 18.79 14.54 13.91
CA VAL A 401 20.04 15.24 13.58
C VAL A 401 20.69 15.76 14.85
N PHE A 402 22.01 15.61 14.96
CA PHE A 402 22.80 16.05 16.10
C PHE A 402 23.71 17.20 15.69
N VAL A 403 23.53 18.38 16.31
CA VAL A 403 24.21 19.63 15.92
C VAL A 403 24.78 20.37 17.12
N PHE A 404 25.79 21.24 16.88
CA PHE A 404 26.20 22.26 17.83
C PHE A 404 25.32 23.50 17.71
N ALA A 405 24.98 24.09 18.84
CA ALA A 405 24.39 25.42 18.93
C ALA A 405 25.39 26.38 19.57
N ILE A 406 26.01 27.21 18.76
CA ILE A 406 26.99 28.21 19.17
C ILE A 406 26.23 29.51 19.41
N LYS A 407 26.25 29.99 20.66
CA LYS A 407 25.60 31.26 21.03
C LYS A 407 26.33 32.44 20.39
N THR A 408 25.62 33.26 19.62
CA THR A 408 26.15 34.42 18.90
C THR A 408 25.62 35.74 19.43
N GLY A 409 24.48 35.71 20.13
CA GLY A 409 23.84 36.88 20.74
C GLY A 409 22.80 36.52 21.78
N ASP A 410 21.96 37.49 22.20
CA ASP A 410 20.84 37.20 23.07
C ASP A 410 19.78 36.40 22.32
N ASN A 411 19.59 35.14 22.74
CA ASN A 411 18.68 34.18 22.12
C ASN A 411 18.97 33.82 20.65
N THR A 412 20.15 34.12 20.12
CA THR A 412 20.59 33.78 18.76
C THR A 412 21.71 32.74 18.77
N TYR A 413 21.61 31.80 17.88
CA TYR A 413 22.52 30.65 17.80
C TYR A 413 22.87 30.35 16.34
N ARG A 414 24.16 30.07 16.11
CA ARG A 414 24.63 29.46 14.88
C ARG A 414 24.68 27.95 15.07
N LEU A 415 24.03 27.20 14.17
CA LEU A 415 24.06 25.75 14.20
C LEU A 415 25.19 25.24 13.28
N GLU A 416 25.95 24.26 13.76
CA GLU A 416 27.03 23.60 13.05
C GLU A 416 26.89 22.08 13.16
N ASP A 417 27.39 21.35 12.16
CA ASP A 417 27.43 19.89 12.22
C ASP A 417 28.39 19.41 13.31
N VAL A 418 27.92 18.56 14.21
CA VAL A 418 28.75 18.00 15.30
C VAL A 418 29.90 17.18 14.72
N PHE A 419 29.69 16.45 13.64
CA PHE A 419 30.67 15.52 13.08
C PHE A 419 31.65 16.18 12.09
N ASN A 420 31.42 17.43 11.74
CA ASN A 420 32.33 18.25 10.93
C ASN A 420 32.38 19.69 11.46
N PRO A 421 32.82 19.91 12.72
CA PRO A 421 32.84 21.23 13.31
C PRO A 421 33.92 22.10 12.68
N PRO A 422 33.69 23.43 12.56
CA PRO A 422 34.69 24.37 12.06
C PRO A 422 35.78 24.74 13.08
N PHE A 423 35.84 24.01 14.19
CA PHE A 423 36.78 24.22 15.30
C PHE A 423 37.22 22.89 15.91
N GLN A 424 38.39 22.88 16.56
CA GLN A 424 38.89 21.69 17.23
C GLN A 424 38.17 21.54 18.59
N LEU A 425 37.58 20.36 18.80
CA LEU A 425 36.97 19.99 20.07
C LEU A 425 38.03 19.64 21.10
N GLN A 426 37.80 20.06 22.36
CA GLN A 426 38.65 19.70 23.46
C GLN A 426 37.84 18.99 24.55
N GLY A 427 38.41 17.98 25.14
CA GLY A 427 37.82 17.19 26.24
C GLY A 427 38.77 17.14 27.43
N SER A 428 38.22 17.27 28.64
CA SER A 428 38.96 17.06 29.89
C SER A 428 39.00 15.54 30.18
N LEU A 429 40.19 14.97 30.26
CA LEU A 429 40.43 13.57 30.55
C LEU A 429 41.47 13.47 31.68
N GLY A 430 41.06 13.07 32.87
CA GLY A 430 41.90 13.19 34.08
C GLY A 430 42.26 14.66 34.39
N ASP A 431 43.53 14.94 34.60
CA ASP A 431 44.04 16.30 34.92
C ASP A 431 44.39 17.12 33.65
N GLY A 432 44.15 16.59 32.45
CA GLY A 432 44.54 17.22 31.17
C GLY A 432 43.35 17.62 30.29
N VAL A 433 43.57 18.60 29.42
CA VAL A 433 42.68 18.99 28.35
C VAL A 433 43.34 18.62 27.02
N TYR A 434 42.69 17.83 26.24
CA TYR A 434 43.24 17.28 24.98
C TYR A 434 42.27 17.47 23.83
N PRO A 435 42.77 17.57 22.58
CA PRO A 435 41.89 17.53 21.41
C PRO A 435 41.19 16.19 21.33
N ILE A 436 39.88 16.22 21.08
CA ILE A 436 39.05 15.03 20.92
C ILE A 436 38.32 15.06 19.59
N THR A 437 38.05 13.90 19.05
CA THR A 437 37.14 13.77 17.92
C THR A 437 35.67 13.84 18.41
N PRO A 438 34.74 14.42 17.62
CA PRO A 438 33.32 14.42 17.96
C PRO A 438 32.73 12.99 18.09
N TYR A 439 33.37 12.01 17.51
CA TYR A 439 32.95 10.60 17.61
C TYR A 439 33.22 10.00 19.01
N SER A 440 34.10 10.60 19.79
CA SER A 440 34.40 10.16 21.16
C SER A 440 33.22 10.23 22.13
N VAL A 441 32.18 11.03 21.80
CA VAL A 441 30.98 11.15 22.64
C VAL A 441 29.87 10.19 22.25
N LEU A 442 30.09 9.36 21.22
CA LEU A 442 29.11 8.38 20.76
C LEU A 442 29.14 7.13 21.66
N ASN A 443 27.95 6.76 22.09
CA ASN A 443 27.67 5.47 22.71
C ASN A 443 26.65 4.71 21.86
N LYS A 444 26.31 3.50 22.25
CA LYS A 444 25.33 2.64 21.53
C LYS A 444 24.02 3.38 21.24
N GLU A 445 23.43 4.05 22.22
CA GLU A 445 22.14 4.73 22.10
C GLU A 445 22.22 5.88 21.08
N ARG A 446 23.30 6.64 21.09
CA ARG A 446 23.53 7.75 20.15
C ARG A 446 23.80 7.26 18.73
N ILE A 447 24.55 6.17 18.57
CA ILE A 447 24.82 5.53 17.29
C ILE A 447 23.50 5.07 16.63
N LEU A 448 22.59 4.49 17.41
CA LEU A 448 21.28 4.04 16.93
C LEU A 448 20.31 5.18 16.68
N LYS A 449 20.53 6.34 17.28
CA LYS A 449 19.60 7.48 17.25
C LYS A 449 19.91 8.48 16.16
N TYR A 450 21.18 8.82 15.95
CA TYR A 450 21.54 9.94 15.09
C TYR A 450 21.71 9.53 13.62
N SER A 451 21.09 10.30 12.74
CA SER A 451 21.06 10.05 11.29
C SER A 451 22.20 10.73 10.52
N ASN A 452 22.88 11.72 11.13
CA ASN A 452 23.94 12.49 10.49
C ASN A 452 25.37 12.02 10.85
N ILE A 453 25.53 10.77 11.32
CA ILE A 453 26.84 10.23 11.63
C ILE A 453 27.60 9.93 10.32
N GLY A 454 28.72 10.64 10.10
CA GLY A 454 29.64 10.40 8.99
C GLY A 454 30.60 9.26 9.31
N PHE A 455 30.21 8.00 9.11
CA PHE A 455 31.02 6.82 9.46
C PHE A 455 32.38 6.81 8.78
N GLU A 456 32.45 7.30 7.55
CA GLU A 456 33.67 7.35 6.74
C GLU A 456 34.73 8.29 7.31
N GLN A 457 34.32 9.24 8.18
CA GLN A 457 35.22 10.20 8.81
C GLN A 457 35.68 9.78 10.23
N MET A 458 35.14 8.68 10.77
CA MET A 458 35.48 8.24 12.12
C MET A 458 36.96 7.93 12.27
N LEU A 459 37.48 6.99 11.51
CA LEU A 459 38.88 6.59 11.56
C LEU A 459 39.84 7.75 11.20
N PRO A 460 39.65 8.52 10.11
CA PRO A 460 40.46 9.71 9.83
C PRO A 460 40.50 10.70 10.99
N SER A 461 39.38 10.94 11.65
CA SER A 461 39.27 11.88 12.78
C SER A 461 40.06 11.40 14.02
N PHE A 462 40.09 10.11 14.31
CA PHE A 462 40.94 9.56 15.38
C PHE A 462 42.42 9.65 15.02
N LYS A 463 42.78 9.27 13.79
CA LYS A 463 44.16 9.37 13.31
C LYS A 463 44.74 10.79 13.45
N ALA A 464 43.92 11.80 13.14
CA ALA A 464 44.35 13.20 13.26
C ALA A 464 44.66 13.63 14.71
N ASN A 465 44.03 13.00 15.72
CA ASN A 465 44.24 13.35 17.13
C ASN A 465 45.25 12.43 17.87
N LEU A 466 45.81 11.41 17.20
CA LEU A 466 46.63 10.38 17.85
C LEU A 466 47.85 10.97 18.54
N SER A 467 48.56 11.91 17.89
CA SER A 467 49.81 12.48 18.41
C SER A 467 49.59 13.50 19.53
N GLU A 468 48.40 14.08 19.63
CA GLU A 468 48.06 15.17 20.59
C GLU A 468 47.24 14.69 21.78
N ASN A 469 46.65 13.47 21.70
CA ASN A 469 45.81 12.94 22.79
C ASN A 469 46.30 11.53 23.20
N PRO A 470 46.92 11.39 24.38
CA PRO A 470 47.41 10.10 24.86
C PRO A 470 46.31 9.05 25.11
N ASN A 471 45.05 9.48 25.23
CA ASN A 471 43.90 8.60 25.42
C ASN A 471 43.18 8.28 24.11
N CYS A 472 43.75 8.65 22.94
CA CYS A 472 43.09 8.51 21.64
C CYS A 472 42.67 7.07 21.32
N LEU A 473 43.56 6.10 21.52
CA LEU A 473 43.26 4.68 21.29
C LEU A 473 42.20 4.14 22.26
N GLN A 474 42.19 4.60 23.52
CA GLN A 474 41.16 4.20 24.48
C GLN A 474 39.76 4.73 24.08
N LEU A 475 39.68 5.97 23.60
CA LEU A 475 38.43 6.55 23.09
C LEU A 475 37.95 5.80 21.82
N ALA A 476 38.86 5.48 20.91
CA ALA A 476 38.56 4.69 19.73
C ALA A 476 38.06 3.28 20.08
N SER A 477 38.69 2.63 21.11
CA SER A 477 38.25 1.32 21.60
C SER A 477 36.82 1.37 22.16
N SER A 478 36.50 2.41 22.94
CA SER A 478 35.15 2.61 23.50
C SER A 478 34.11 2.81 22.39
N LEU A 479 34.46 3.55 21.33
CA LEU A 479 33.59 3.69 20.16
C LEU A 479 33.41 2.35 19.41
N GLY A 480 34.50 1.61 19.17
CA GLY A 480 34.45 0.30 18.51
C GLY A 480 33.53 -0.69 19.24
N LEU A 481 33.62 -0.74 20.58
CA LEU A 481 32.72 -1.56 21.40
C LEU A 481 31.26 -1.05 21.34
N SER A 482 31.05 0.27 21.29
CA SER A 482 29.71 0.85 21.12
C SER A 482 29.10 0.52 19.75
N LEU A 483 29.91 0.51 18.68
CA LEU A 483 29.50 0.08 17.35
C LEU A 483 29.08 -1.39 17.31
N LEU A 484 29.83 -2.28 17.99
CA LEU A 484 29.46 -3.70 18.10
C LEU A 484 28.15 -3.87 18.87
N SER A 485 27.98 -3.17 19.97
CA SER A 485 26.75 -3.23 20.77
C SER A 485 25.55 -2.70 19.97
N ALA A 486 25.72 -1.64 19.19
CA ALA A 486 24.69 -1.11 18.30
C ALA A 486 24.36 -2.08 17.16
N TYR A 487 25.36 -2.74 16.59
CA TYR A 487 25.17 -3.78 15.59
C TYR A 487 24.36 -4.95 16.14
N ASP A 488 24.70 -5.43 17.36
CA ASP A 488 24.02 -6.56 17.97
C ASP A 488 22.53 -6.29 18.28
N GLU A 489 22.18 -5.05 18.63
CA GLU A 489 20.80 -4.65 18.97
C GLU A 489 19.87 -4.50 17.75
N GLN A 490 20.42 -4.23 16.58
CA GLN A 490 19.62 -4.01 15.39
C GLN A 490 18.95 -5.29 14.88
N LYS A 491 17.64 -5.23 14.58
CA LYS A 491 16.91 -6.33 13.92
C LYS A 491 17.37 -6.54 12.47
N VAL A 492 17.60 -5.45 11.74
CA VAL A 492 18.19 -5.46 10.40
C VAL A 492 19.61 -4.93 10.54
N LYS A 493 20.58 -5.81 10.34
CA LYS A 493 21.99 -5.51 10.55
C LYS A 493 22.51 -4.49 9.53
N GLN A 494 23.08 -3.38 10.02
CA GLN A 494 23.76 -2.40 9.17
C GLN A 494 25.25 -2.77 9.11
N GLU A 495 25.68 -3.30 7.98
CA GLU A 495 27.07 -3.74 7.76
C GLU A 495 28.10 -2.63 8.02
N ARG A 496 27.73 -1.37 7.78
CA ARG A 496 28.62 -0.23 8.04
C ARG A 496 29.11 -0.16 9.49
N LEU A 497 28.27 -0.54 10.50
CA LEU A 497 28.67 -0.50 11.91
C LEU A 497 29.81 -1.48 12.20
N ILE A 498 29.68 -2.70 11.72
CA ILE A 498 30.67 -3.76 11.98
C ILE A 498 31.95 -3.55 11.17
N HIS A 499 31.86 -3.02 9.92
CA HIS A 499 33.03 -2.70 9.12
C HIS A 499 33.81 -1.51 9.70
N THR A 500 33.12 -0.45 10.18
CA THR A 500 33.80 0.66 10.86
C THR A 500 34.47 0.19 12.16
N ALA A 501 33.86 -0.71 12.94
CA ALA A 501 34.49 -1.31 14.11
C ALA A 501 35.73 -2.15 13.72
N LEU A 502 35.69 -2.89 12.59
CA LEU A 502 36.82 -3.63 12.04
C LEU A 502 38.01 -2.71 11.76
N GLU A 503 37.78 -1.67 10.97
CA GLU A 503 38.82 -0.69 10.60
C GLU A 503 39.45 -0.01 11.83
N LEU A 504 38.63 0.36 12.81
CA LEU A 504 39.13 0.95 14.08
C LEU A 504 40.03 -0.01 14.84
N PHE A 505 39.64 -1.28 15.03
CA PHE A 505 40.41 -2.23 15.79
C PHE A 505 41.67 -2.70 15.05
N GLU A 506 41.64 -2.79 13.71
CA GLU A 506 42.84 -3.05 12.89
C GLU A 506 43.86 -1.92 13.04
N TRP A 507 43.43 -0.68 12.90
CA TRP A 507 44.29 0.50 13.10
C TRP A 507 44.85 0.57 14.52
N MET A 508 44.06 0.31 15.56
CA MET A 508 44.54 0.33 16.94
C MET A 508 45.62 -0.72 17.19
N LEU A 509 45.54 -1.90 16.54
CA LEU A 509 46.58 -2.93 16.64
C LEU A 509 47.90 -2.51 16.01
N GLU A 510 47.89 -1.67 14.97
CA GLU A 510 49.07 -1.14 14.32
C GLU A 510 49.77 -0.07 15.17
N GLU A 511 48.97 0.79 15.85
CA GLU A 511 49.49 1.94 16.60
C GLU A 511 49.80 1.64 18.08
N GLU A 512 49.19 0.61 18.68
CA GLU A 512 49.37 0.28 20.10
C GLU A 512 50.74 -0.31 20.36
N THR A 513 51.44 0.22 21.35
CA THR A 513 52.78 -0.20 21.76
C THR A 513 52.78 -1.03 23.06
N ASP A 514 51.77 -0.90 23.91
CA ASP A 514 51.61 -1.70 25.13
C ASP A 514 51.06 -3.10 24.79
N GLU A 515 51.83 -4.12 25.08
CA GLU A 515 51.48 -5.52 24.75
C GLU A 515 50.17 -5.99 25.41
N GLN A 516 49.84 -5.47 26.62
CA GLN A 516 48.59 -5.87 27.30
C GLN A 516 47.38 -5.21 26.65
N LEU A 517 47.49 -3.93 26.28
CA LEU A 517 46.43 -3.21 25.56
C LEU A 517 46.28 -3.76 24.15
N LYS A 518 47.38 -4.11 23.51
CA LYS A 518 47.40 -4.73 22.17
C LYS A 518 46.64 -6.08 22.18
N LEU A 519 46.80 -6.88 23.22
CA LEU A 519 46.04 -8.11 23.38
C LEU A 519 44.53 -7.84 23.53
N LYS A 520 44.14 -6.82 24.29
CA LYS A 520 42.72 -6.41 24.41
C LYS A 520 42.15 -5.96 23.07
N HIS A 521 42.89 -5.14 22.31
CA HIS A 521 42.49 -4.73 20.95
C HIS A 521 42.36 -5.90 20.00
N LYS A 522 43.28 -6.91 20.11
CA LYS A 522 43.19 -8.16 19.33
C LYS A 522 41.91 -8.93 19.65
N LEU A 523 41.56 -9.08 20.93
CA LEU A 523 40.31 -9.73 21.35
C LEU A 523 39.07 -8.99 20.81
N ASN A 524 39.10 -7.67 20.81
CA ASN A 524 38.02 -6.85 20.24
C ASN A 524 37.90 -7.01 18.72
N LEU A 525 39.03 -7.07 17.99
CA LEU A 525 39.05 -7.39 16.56
C LEU A 525 38.45 -8.79 16.30
N LEU A 526 38.82 -9.79 17.13
CA LEU A 526 38.31 -11.16 16.97
C LEU A 526 36.81 -11.25 17.25
N GLN A 527 36.26 -10.38 18.11
CA GLN A 527 34.80 -10.23 18.26
C GLN A 527 34.12 -9.79 16.95
N VAL A 528 34.72 -8.84 16.23
CA VAL A 528 34.22 -8.39 14.93
C VAL A 528 34.28 -9.54 13.93
N LYS A 529 35.45 -10.17 13.79
CA LYS A 529 35.66 -11.31 12.87
C LYS A 529 34.67 -12.45 13.14
N LYS A 530 34.39 -12.74 14.41
CA LYS A 530 33.42 -13.79 14.79
C LYS A 530 32.01 -13.47 14.31
N ARG A 531 31.55 -12.22 14.44
CA ARG A 531 30.25 -11.78 13.94
C ARG A 531 30.15 -11.85 12.42
N LEU A 532 31.25 -11.60 11.74
CA LEU A 532 31.37 -11.71 10.28
C LEU A 532 31.61 -13.15 9.78
N SER A 533 31.78 -14.12 10.70
CA SER A 533 32.18 -15.52 10.38
C SER A 533 33.54 -15.60 9.66
N LEU A 534 34.47 -14.70 10.01
CA LEU A 534 35.81 -14.58 9.42
C LEU A 534 36.94 -15.06 10.33
N LEU A 535 36.65 -15.76 11.42
CA LEU A 535 37.69 -16.32 12.30
C LEU A 535 38.48 -17.39 11.55
N SER A 536 39.79 -17.16 11.34
CA SER A 536 40.71 -18.12 10.76
C SER A 536 41.25 -19.11 11.80
N ASP A 537 41.94 -20.15 11.34
CA ASP A 537 42.59 -21.08 12.26
C ASP A 537 43.78 -20.42 12.99
N ASP A 538 44.48 -19.48 12.36
CA ASP A 538 45.50 -18.65 13.00
C ASP A 538 44.90 -17.78 14.12
N ASP A 539 43.69 -17.22 13.89
CA ASP A 539 42.98 -16.46 14.93
C ASP A 539 42.59 -17.33 16.12
N LYS A 540 42.21 -18.60 15.89
CA LYS A 540 41.93 -19.57 16.95
C LYS A 540 43.20 -19.94 17.71
N GLU A 541 44.30 -20.18 17.02
CA GLU A 541 45.62 -20.45 17.65
C GLU A 541 46.06 -19.27 18.53
N ALA A 542 45.87 -18.02 18.05
CA ALA A 542 46.14 -16.82 18.84
C ALA A 542 45.27 -16.75 20.11
N LEU A 543 44.02 -17.21 20.06
CA LEU A 543 43.16 -17.31 21.25
C LEU A 543 43.64 -18.37 22.25
N TYR A 544 44.08 -19.54 21.79
CA TYR A 544 44.67 -20.57 22.67
C TYR A 544 45.94 -20.05 23.32
N ASN A 545 46.83 -19.43 22.58
CA ASN A 545 48.04 -18.80 23.11
C ASN A 545 47.75 -17.73 24.16
N ALA A 546 46.69 -16.91 23.96
CA ALA A 546 46.24 -15.94 24.94
C ALA A 546 45.72 -16.57 26.23
N ILE A 547 45.03 -17.72 26.14
CA ILE A 547 44.55 -18.49 27.31
C ILE A 547 45.73 -19.05 28.11
N GLU A 548 46.76 -19.61 27.43
CA GLU A 548 47.91 -20.24 28.07
C GLU A 548 48.85 -19.22 28.70
N SER A 549 49.11 -18.12 28.03
CA SER A 549 50.06 -17.09 28.46
C SER A 549 49.52 -16.10 29.49
N SER A 550 48.19 -15.90 29.54
CA SER A 550 47.61 -14.91 30.44
C SER A 550 47.24 -15.49 31.80
N SER A 551 47.55 -14.72 32.85
CA SER A 551 47.03 -14.98 34.20
C SER A 551 45.65 -14.34 34.46
N SER A 552 45.20 -13.44 33.58
CA SER A 552 43.93 -12.68 33.71
C SER A 552 42.71 -13.55 33.39
N ASP A 553 41.81 -13.71 34.34
CA ASP A 553 40.52 -14.39 34.12
C ASP A 553 39.63 -13.61 33.12
N GLU A 554 39.80 -12.28 32.95
CA GLU A 554 39.12 -11.48 31.95
C GLU A 554 39.50 -11.90 30.52
N ILE A 555 40.79 -12.02 30.24
CA ILE A 555 41.31 -12.44 28.94
C ILE A 555 40.87 -13.87 28.64
N LYS A 556 40.95 -14.76 29.63
CA LYS A 556 40.51 -16.17 29.49
C LYS A 556 39.02 -16.25 29.20
N PHE A 557 38.19 -15.45 29.90
CA PHE A 557 36.76 -15.38 29.65
C PHE A 557 36.47 -15.01 28.21
N ALA A 558 37.05 -13.89 27.72
CA ALA A 558 36.83 -13.41 26.36
C ALA A 558 37.32 -14.45 25.30
N ALA A 559 38.49 -15.01 25.48
CA ALA A 559 39.06 -15.96 24.54
C ALA A 559 38.25 -17.27 24.45
N TYR A 560 37.78 -17.84 25.60
CA TYR A 560 36.92 -19.00 25.60
C TYR A 560 35.56 -18.74 24.93
N LEU A 561 34.95 -17.56 25.13
CA LEU A 561 33.71 -17.18 24.42
C LEU A 561 33.90 -17.10 22.90
N LEU A 562 35.04 -16.59 22.46
CA LEU A 562 35.36 -16.50 21.02
C LEU A 562 35.61 -17.90 20.42
N LEU A 563 36.07 -18.86 21.19
CA LEU A 563 36.24 -20.27 20.82
C LEU A 563 34.96 -21.13 20.99
N ASP A 564 33.81 -20.53 21.36
CA ASP A 564 32.53 -21.19 21.65
C ASP A 564 32.59 -22.15 22.88
N ASP A 565 33.58 -22.03 23.75
CA ASP A 565 33.69 -22.82 24.98
C ASP A 565 33.04 -22.09 26.16
N ASN A 566 31.72 -22.11 26.20
CA ASN A 566 30.94 -21.42 27.24
C ASN A 566 31.21 -21.95 28.66
N ALA A 567 31.56 -23.23 28.82
CA ALA A 567 31.78 -23.82 30.15
C ALA A 567 33.05 -23.25 30.81
N PHE A 568 34.15 -23.19 30.08
CA PHE A 568 35.40 -22.60 30.58
C PHE A 568 35.30 -21.07 30.64
N ALA A 569 34.60 -20.42 29.72
CA ALA A 569 34.34 -19.02 29.79
C ALA A 569 33.62 -18.63 31.09
N MET A 570 32.52 -19.30 31.41
CA MET A 570 31.75 -18.99 32.63
C MET A 570 32.52 -19.36 33.91
N ARG A 571 33.41 -20.37 33.86
CA ARG A 571 34.31 -20.66 34.98
C ARG A 571 35.29 -19.52 35.25
N SER A 572 35.87 -18.90 34.21
CA SER A 572 36.74 -17.74 34.35
C SER A 572 35.95 -16.49 34.78
N PHE A 573 34.77 -16.28 34.23
CA PHE A 573 33.86 -15.19 34.59
C PHE A 573 33.49 -15.19 36.09
N ASN A 574 33.13 -16.35 36.62
CA ASN A 574 32.75 -16.51 38.04
C ASN A 574 33.90 -16.30 39.03
N ARG A 575 35.14 -16.15 38.57
CA ARG A 575 36.31 -15.81 39.39
C ARG A 575 36.57 -14.32 39.46
N LEU A 576 35.94 -13.53 38.56
CA LEU A 576 36.04 -12.08 38.56
C LEU A 576 35.27 -11.51 39.75
N ASP A 577 35.71 -10.34 40.21
CA ASP A 577 34.98 -9.60 41.24
C ASP A 577 33.61 -9.17 40.72
N ALA A 578 32.64 -9.00 41.62
CA ALA A 578 31.25 -8.72 41.23
C ALA A 578 31.10 -7.44 40.37
N GLU A 579 31.85 -6.39 40.71
CA GLU A 579 31.86 -5.12 39.95
C GLU A 579 32.38 -5.34 38.51
N VAL A 580 33.41 -6.17 38.34
CA VAL A 580 33.98 -6.53 37.03
C VAL A 580 33.01 -7.39 36.25
N GLN A 581 32.33 -8.32 36.91
CA GLN A 581 31.29 -9.13 36.26
C GLN A 581 30.16 -8.27 35.75
N ASP A 582 29.66 -7.29 36.52
CA ASP A 582 28.61 -6.38 36.13
C ASP A 582 29.04 -5.49 34.93
N PHE A 583 30.29 -5.03 34.93
CA PHE A 583 30.87 -4.30 33.80
C PHE A 583 30.90 -5.17 32.53
N TYR A 584 31.40 -6.41 32.61
CA TYR A 584 31.47 -7.30 31.45
C TYR A 584 30.09 -7.65 30.86
N ARG A 585 29.02 -7.70 31.69
CA ARG A 585 27.65 -7.88 31.21
C ARG A 585 27.19 -6.75 30.30
N THR A 586 27.79 -5.56 30.40
CA THR A 586 27.48 -4.40 29.52
C THR A 586 28.28 -4.41 28.22
N LEU A 587 29.34 -5.22 28.13
CA LEU A 587 30.21 -5.25 26.96
C LEU A 587 29.66 -6.17 25.85
N PRO A 588 29.93 -5.88 24.57
CA PRO A 588 29.43 -6.66 23.44
C PRO A 588 29.97 -8.10 23.39
N ILE A 589 31.04 -8.41 24.09
CA ILE A 589 31.55 -9.80 24.22
C ILE A 589 30.52 -10.72 24.89
N PHE A 590 29.70 -10.20 25.79
CA PHE A 590 28.68 -10.97 26.51
C PHE A 590 27.55 -11.46 25.59
N HIS A 591 27.44 -10.91 24.38
CA HIS A 591 26.52 -11.41 23.32
C HIS A 591 26.77 -12.88 22.96
N PHE A 592 28.00 -13.39 23.16
CA PHE A 592 28.35 -14.80 22.88
C PHE A 592 28.07 -15.76 24.03
N VAL A 593 27.62 -15.30 25.18
CA VAL A 593 27.20 -16.16 26.29
C VAL A 593 25.90 -16.87 25.91
N LYS A 594 25.91 -18.22 25.95
CA LYS A 594 24.74 -19.07 25.61
C LYS A 594 24.02 -19.54 26.87
#